data_7327ba33047dceb9752727cade96bdda
#
_entry.id   7327ba33047dceb9752727cade96bdda
#
_cell.length_a   1.000
_cell.length_b   1.000
_cell.length_c   1.000
_cell.angle_alpha   90.00
_cell.angle_beta   90.00
_cell.angle_gamma   90.00
#
_symmetry.space_group_name_H-M   'P 1'
#
loop_
_entity.id
_entity.type
_entity.pdbx_description
1 polymer ?
#
loop_
_entity_poly.entity_id
_entity_poly.type
_entity_poly.pdbx_seq_one_letter_code
_entity_poly.pdbx_strand_id
1 'polypeptide(L)'
;NDELLKLTDVELKEFDDLKGIIGKTKAMPKSGDIDINRQGLTNEQYEEKEQLEKKKKKDLTPEEKKRLDELKAKGDQRREAISILRGISIRMPLMLYGAEMVDEDKELTIDNFAKLVDDQSWEEFMPRGVTKQVFARFKRYYDPDIFREAGKRIREMARMADKFTIEERITRLASIFATFRNPDKETVLTPWRVVNMHLGDSLGGYCFMNEDFTSNLDIPRYIEHKGVTTEVFHPQSVILEINSKSGLYPLYAAYNIYRTRLEQARQKYGEVNRATALMLWDLTLEENIFVVCKTPMARYITMRTLRGFRNTNVHTKYYPNLIESIITEPDSVVNMLRSGKRFWKINNDENMKIDAIIG
;
A
#
# COMPACT_ATOMS: atom_id res chain seq x y z
N ASN A 1 -8.98 13.90 20.87
CA ASN A 1 -8.86 12.58 20.23
C ASN A 1 -10.01 12.33 19.25
N ASP A 2 -11.26 12.58 19.66
CA ASP A 2 -12.44 12.38 18.79
C ASP A 2 -12.54 13.38 17.65
N GLU A 3 -11.99 14.59 17.81
CA GLU A 3 -11.93 15.59 16.74
C GLU A 3 -10.89 15.23 15.68
N LEU A 4 -9.75 14.64 16.07
CA LEU A 4 -8.74 14.12 15.14
C LEU A 4 -9.25 12.90 14.37
N LEU A 5 -10.01 12.01 15.02
CA LEU A 5 -10.70 10.88 14.38
C LEU A 5 -11.81 11.36 13.42
N LYS A 6 -12.57 12.40 13.82
CA LYS A 6 -13.59 13.03 12.94
C LYS A 6 -12.98 13.75 11.76
N LEU A 7 -11.85 14.46 11.96
CA LEU A 7 -11.06 15.04 10.86
C LEU A 7 -10.53 13.95 9.93
N THR A 8 -10.07 12.83 10.47
CA THR A 8 -9.58 11.72 9.68
C THR A 8 -10.69 11.06 8.85
N ASP A 9 -11.88 10.89 9.42
CA ASP A 9 -13.05 10.36 8.68
C ASP A 9 -13.58 11.34 7.63
N VAL A 10 -13.58 12.64 7.92
CA VAL A 10 -13.92 13.69 6.96
C VAL A 10 -12.86 13.78 5.87
N GLU A 11 -11.58 13.74 6.22
CA GLU A 11 -10.47 13.73 5.27
C GLU A 11 -10.44 12.44 4.44
N LEU A 12 -10.78 11.29 5.00
CA LEU A 12 -10.93 10.03 4.26
C LEU A 12 -12.13 10.06 3.33
N LYS A 13 -13.24 10.70 3.73
CA LYS A 13 -14.41 10.91 2.89
C LYS A 13 -14.12 11.92 1.79
N GLU A 14 -13.47 13.04 2.10
CA GLU A 14 -12.97 13.98 1.09
C GLU A 14 -11.98 13.33 0.14
N PHE A 15 -11.15 12.40 0.63
CA PHE A 15 -10.21 11.64 -0.18
C PHE A 15 -10.93 10.63 -1.09
N ASP A 16 -12.00 9.99 -0.63
CA ASP A 16 -12.86 9.15 -1.45
C ASP A 16 -13.70 9.98 -2.44
N ASP A 17 -14.14 11.17 -2.03
CA ASP A 17 -14.76 12.17 -2.89
C ASP A 17 -13.75 12.73 -3.91
N LEU A 18 -12.47 12.94 -3.51
CA LEU A 18 -11.38 13.32 -4.39
C LEU A 18 -11.03 12.23 -5.40
N LYS A 19 -11.07 10.95 -5.03
CA LYS A 19 -10.97 9.85 -6.01
C LYS A 19 -12.12 9.90 -7.03
N GLY A 20 -13.31 10.19 -6.55
CA GLY A 20 -14.47 10.44 -7.39
C GLY A 20 -14.31 11.67 -8.28
N ILE A 21 -13.69 12.72 -7.76
CA ILE A 21 -13.45 14.00 -8.43
C ILE A 21 -12.25 13.90 -9.39
N ILE A 22 -11.14 13.29 -9.01
CA ILE A 22 -9.97 13.07 -9.89
C ILE A 22 -10.39 12.23 -11.10
N GLY A 23 -11.27 11.23 -10.89
CA GLY A 23 -11.86 10.46 -12.00
C GLY A 23 -12.91 11.22 -12.83
N LYS A 24 -13.50 12.30 -12.28
CA LYS A 24 -14.64 12.99 -12.92
C LYS A 24 -14.33 14.35 -13.52
N THR A 25 -13.39 15.12 -12.98
CA THR A 25 -13.43 16.58 -13.20
C THR A 25 -12.62 17.14 -14.35
N LYS A 26 -11.63 16.46 -14.88
CA LYS A 26 -10.87 16.97 -16.04
C LYS A 26 -10.78 16.03 -17.23
N ALA A 27 -11.17 14.79 -17.07
CA ALA A 27 -11.34 13.87 -18.22
C ALA A 27 -12.64 14.18 -18.99
N MET A 28 -13.45 15.14 -18.49
CA MET A 28 -14.67 15.57 -19.14
C MET A 28 -14.54 16.99 -19.64
N PRO A 29 -15.00 17.26 -20.85
CA PRO A 29 -15.20 18.65 -21.30
C PRO A 29 -16.12 19.37 -20.30
N LYS A 30 -15.81 20.64 -20.02
CA LYS A 30 -16.62 21.51 -19.15
C LYS A 30 -18.03 21.81 -19.67
N SER A 31 -18.39 21.36 -20.88
CA SER A 31 -19.72 21.49 -21.44
C SER A 31 -20.63 20.42 -20.85
N GLY A 32 -21.76 20.81 -20.28
CA GLY A 32 -22.77 19.93 -19.70
C GLY A 32 -23.42 18.91 -20.66
N ASP A 33 -22.88 18.80 -21.87
CA ASP A 33 -23.41 17.97 -22.95
C ASP A 33 -22.86 16.52 -22.95
N ILE A 34 -21.96 16.17 -22.03
CA ILE A 34 -21.35 14.83 -21.99
C ILE A 34 -21.60 14.15 -20.66
N ASP A 35 -22.53 13.22 -20.63
CA ASP A 35 -22.86 12.39 -19.48
C ASP A 35 -21.93 11.14 -19.44
N ILE A 36 -21.46 10.79 -18.22
CA ILE A 36 -20.67 9.58 -17.97
C ILE A 36 -21.49 8.33 -18.33
N ASN A 37 -22.77 8.33 -18.02
CA ASN A 37 -23.69 7.22 -18.28
C ASN A 37 -23.92 6.98 -19.79
N ARG A 38 -23.65 7.98 -20.62
CA ARG A 38 -23.76 7.93 -22.08
C ARG A 38 -22.44 7.53 -22.78
N GLN A 39 -21.54 6.87 -22.07
CA GLN A 39 -20.29 6.31 -22.63
C GLN A 39 -19.39 7.36 -23.31
N GLY A 40 -19.53 8.65 -22.87
CA GLY A 40 -18.73 9.75 -23.42
C GLY A 40 -19.14 10.23 -24.80
N LEU A 41 -20.33 9.89 -25.24
CA LEU A 41 -20.99 10.45 -26.39
C LEU A 41 -21.75 11.72 -25.98
N THR A 42 -21.95 12.68 -26.91
CA THR A 42 -22.92 13.76 -26.71
C THR A 42 -24.34 13.19 -26.64
N ASN A 43 -25.28 14.01 -26.15
CA ASN A 43 -26.69 13.58 -26.10
C ASN A 43 -27.17 13.13 -27.47
N GLU A 44 -26.90 13.94 -28.52
CA GLU A 44 -27.26 13.64 -29.89
C GLU A 44 -26.57 12.34 -30.40
N GLN A 45 -25.30 12.17 -30.12
CA GLN A 45 -24.55 10.95 -30.51
C GLN A 45 -25.07 9.71 -29.78
N TYR A 46 -25.47 9.85 -28.54
CA TYR A 46 -26.04 8.74 -27.77
C TYR A 46 -27.42 8.36 -28.29
N GLU A 47 -28.28 9.33 -28.56
CA GLU A 47 -29.63 9.12 -29.13
C GLU A 47 -29.52 8.51 -30.55
N GLU A 48 -28.59 9.01 -31.36
CA GLU A 48 -28.30 8.47 -32.70
C GLU A 48 -27.86 6.98 -32.57
N LYS A 49 -26.95 6.68 -31.65
CA LYS A 49 -26.51 5.31 -31.39
C LYS A 49 -27.67 4.41 -30.97
N GLU A 50 -28.51 4.86 -30.03
CA GLU A 50 -29.68 4.08 -29.60
C GLU A 50 -30.68 3.83 -30.73
N GLN A 51 -30.91 4.81 -31.58
CA GLN A 51 -31.78 4.65 -32.73
C GLN A 51 -31.23 3.62 -33.72
N LEU A 52 -29.92 3.66 -33.99
CA LEU A 52 -29.25 2.72 -34.87
C LEU A 52 -29.22 1.30 -34.25
N GLU A 53 -29.07 1.16 -32.95
CA GLU A 53 -29.07 -0.15 -32.25
C GLU A 53 -30.48 -0.79 -32.17
N LYS A 54 -31.54 0.00 -32.22
CA LYS A 54 -32.94 -0.50 -32.31
C LYS A 54 -33.27 -1.12 -33.66
N LYS A 55 -32.55 -0.75 -34.72
CA LYS A 55 -32.71 -1.38 -36.05
C LYS A 55 -32.09 -2.77 -36.04
N LYS A 56 -32.74 -3.72 -36.73
CA LYS A 56 -32.11 -5.04 -36.92
C LYS A 56 -30.89 -4.91 -37.82
N LYS A 57 -29.82 -5.65 -37.55
CA LYS A 57 -28.56 -5.60 -38.30
C LYS A 57 -28.71 -5.68 -39.83
N LYS A 58 -29.75 -6.39 -40.32
CA LYS A 58 -30.05 -6.54 -41.75
C LYS A 58 -30.72 -5.32 -42.36
N ASP A 59 -31.31 -4.46 -41.55
CA ASP A 59 -32.07 -3.28 -41.98
C ASP A 59 -31.24 -2.00 -41.92
N LEU A 60 -29.96 -2.07 -41.49
CA LEU A 60 -29.00 -0.98 -41.46
C LEU A 60 -28.37 -0.81 -42.84
N THR A 61 -28.34 0.44 -43.35
CA THR A 61 -27.55 0.77 -44.56
C THR A 61 -26.06 0.64 -44.27
N PRO A 62 -25.19 0.52 -45.29
CA PRO A 62 -23.74 0.49 -45.13
C PRO A 62 -23.19 1.73 -44.37
N GLU A 63 -23.78 2.91 -44.65
CA GLU A 63 -23.40 4.17 -44.01
C GLU A 63 -23.82 4.19 -42.54
N GLU A 64 -25.06 3.75 -42.21
CA GLU A 64 -25.56 3.65 -40.85
C GLU A 64 -24.73 2.62 -40.03
N LYS A 65 -24.32 1.52 -40.63
CA LYS A 65 -23.47 0.53 -40.01
C LYS A 65 -22.09 1.08 -39.69
N LYS A 66 -21.48 1.79 -40.63
CA LYS A 66 -20.21 2.49 -40.41
C LYS A 66 -20.32 3.52 -39.30
N ARG A 67 -21.39 4.32 -39.31
CA ARG A 67 -21.65 5.33 -38.29
C ARG A 67 -21.84 4.72 -36.91
N LEU A 68 -22.57 3.63 -36.79
CA LEU A 68 -22.74 2.89 -35.54
C LEU A 68 -21.42 2.35 -35.02
N ASP A 69 -20.59 1.81 -35.89
CA ASP A 69 -19.26 1.29 -35.53
C ASP A 69 -18.31 2.44 -35.06
N GLU A 70 -18.37 3.61 -35.70
CA GLU A 70 -17.65 4.82 -35.26
C GLU A 70 -18.07 5.28 -33.87
N LEU A 71 -19.40 5.34 -33.61
CA LEU A 71 -19.94 5.74 -32.31
C LEU A 71 -19.56 4.72 -31.20
N LYS A 72 -19.59 3.44 -31.53
CA LYS A 72 -19.13 2.37 -30.61
C LYS A 72 -17.65 2.50 -30.33
N ALA A 73 -16.82 2.64 -31.35
CA ALA A 73 -15.37 2.79 -31.19
C ALA A 73 -15.00 4.02 -30.33
N LYS A 74 -15.71 5.14 -30.54
CA LYS A 74 -15.53 6.37 -29.74
C LYS A 74 -15.91 6.15 -28.26
N GLY A 75 -17.00 5.44 -28.01
CA GLY A 75 -17.42 5.08 -26.66
C GLY A 75 -16.44 4.12 -25.97
N ASP A 76 -15.90 3.16 -26.72
CA ASP A 76 -14.93 2.19 -26.21
C ASP A 76 -13.60 2.86 -25.85
N GLN A 77 -13.05 3.70 -26.70
CA GLN A 77 -11.82 4.47 -26.44
C GLN A 77 -11.96 5.31 -25.17
N ARG A 78 -13.12 5.91 -24.95
CA ARG A 78 -13.34 6.72 -23.75
C ARG A 78 -13.50 5.88 -22.50
N ARG A 79 -14.18 4.74 -22.58
CA ARG A 79 -14.26 3.78 -21.48
C ARG A 79 -12.88 3.28 -21.08
N GLU A 80 -12.04 2.99 -22.05
CA GLU A 80 -10.65 2.60 -21.83
C GLU A 80 -9.86 3.71 -21.13
N ALA A 81 -9.94 4.96 -21.62
CA ALA A 81 -9.28 6.11 -20.99
C ALA A 81 -9.74 6.33 -19.54
N ILE A 82 -11.04 6.23 -19.26
CA ILE A 82 -11.60 6.33 -17.91
C ILE A 82 -11.10 5.18 -17.04
N SER A 83 -11.03 3.96 -17.56
CA SER A 83 -10.53 2.79 -16.85
C SER A 83 -9.05 2.97 -16.48
N ILE A 84 -8.22 3.47 -17.38
CA ILE A 84 -6.81 3.77 -17.13
C ILE A 84 -6.67 4.84 -16.04
N LEU A 85 -7.39 5.96 -16.16
CA LEU A 85 -7.37 7.04 -15.16
C LEU A 85 -7.81 6.55 -13.78
N ARG A 86 -8.86 5.74 -13.72
CA ARG A 86 -9.32 5.12 -12.47
C ARG A 86 -8.26 4.18 -11.89
N GLY A 87 -7.66 3.36 -12.73
CA GLY A 87 -6.59 2.44 -12.34
C GLY A 87 -5.37 3.18 -11.76
N ILE A 88 -4.97 4.29 -12.36
CA ILE A 88 -3.89 5.15 -11.86
C ILE A 88 -4.30 5.77 -10.52
N SER A 89 -5.49 6.37 -10.44
CA SER A 89 -5.97 7.09 -9.24
C SER A 89 -6.06 6.19 -8.01
N ILE A 90 -6.45 4.92 -8.18
CA ILE A 90 -6.54 3.95 -7.07
C ILE A 90 -5.16 3.64 -6.48
N ARG A 91 -4.11 3.61 -7.31
CA ARG A 91 -2.75 3.24 -6.89
C ARG A 91 -1.92 4.41 -6.38
N MET A 92 -2.28 5.60 -6.81
CA MET A 92 -1.52 6.82 -6.51
C MET A 92 -1.32 7.09 -5.01
N PRO A 93 -2.33 6.92 -4.13
CA PRO A 93 -2.15 7.17 -2.70
C PRO A 93 -1.03 6.35 -2.05
N LEU A 94 -0.92 5.08 -2.39
CA LEU A 94 0.16 4.23 -1.89
C LEU A 94 1.52 4.68 -2.41
N MET A 95 1.59 5.03 -3.68
CA MET A 95 2.83 5.53 -4.28
C MET A 95 3.23 6.88 -3.70
N LEU A 96 2.27 7.76 -3.38
CA LEU A 96 2.51 9.03 -2.66
C LEU A 96 3.02 8.79 -1.24
N TYR A 97 2.49 7.77 -0.56
CA TYR A 97 3.00 7.36 0.75
C TYR A 97 4.43 6.83 0.67
N GLY A 98 4.75 6.05 -0.36
CA GLY A 98 6.03 5.37 -0.55
C GLY A 98 7.11 6.18 -1.27
N ALA A 99 6.76 7.28 -1.94
CA ALA A 99 7.72 8.07 -2.69
C ALA A 99 8.85 8.57 -1.77
N GLU A 100 10.10 8.26 -2.14
CA GLU A 100 11.26 8.79 -1.45
C GLU A 100 11.46 10.24 -1.86
N MET A 101 11.47 11.12 -0.87
CA MET A 101 11.84 12.51 -1.05
C MET A 101 13.29 12.65 -0.60
N VAL A 102 14.16 13.02 -1.52
CA VAL A 102 15.58 13.34 -1.22
C VAL A 102 15.66 14.51 -0.24
N ASP A 103 14.66 15.36 -0.26
CA ASP A 103 14.48 16.50 0.62
C ASP A 103 13.02 16.48 1.06
N GLU A 104 12.79 16.23 2.35
CA GLU A 104 11.42 16.14 2.89
C GLU A 104 10.66 17.47 2.83
N ASP A 105 11.38 18.58 2.67
CA ASP A 105 10.80 19.92 2.51
C ASP A 105 10.35 20.21 1.07
N LYS A 106 10.75 19.37 0.09
CA LYS A 106 10.28 19.51 -1.28
C LYS A 106 8.89 18.93 -1.45
N GLU A 107 8.03 19.72 -2.08
CA GLU A 107 6.68 19.28 -2.41
C GLU A 107 6.67 18.18 -3.49
N LEU A 108 5.85 17.16 -3.27
CA LEU A 108 5.57 16.14 -4.25
C LEU A 108 4.51 16.66 -5.22
N THR A 109 4.93 16.97 -6.44
CA THR A 109 4.06 17.48 -7.50
C THR A 109 3.82 16.42 -8.56
N ILE A 110 2.75 16.58 -9.35
CA ILE A 110 2.48 15.66 -10.46
C ILE A 110 3.58 15.67 -11.53
N ASP A 111 4.33 16.77 -11.64
CA ASP A 111 5.42 16.89 -12.62
C ASP A 111 6.71 16.19 -12.18
N ASN A 112 6.99 16.15 -10.88
CA ASN A 112 8.18 15.45 -10.36
C ASN A 112 7.91 14.00 -9.96
N PHE A 113 6.66 13.62 -9.73
CA PHE A 113 6.27 12.28 -9.26
C PHE A 113 6.84 11.15 -10.11
N ALA A 114 6.65 11.21 -11.44
CA ALA A 114 7.13 10.15 -12.32
C ALA A 114 8.67 10.04 -12.36
N LYS A 115 9.39 11.12 -12.02
CA LYS A 115 10.85 11.13 -11.95
C LYS A 115 11.38 10.58 -10.62
N LEU A 116 10.60 10.73 -9.55
CA LEU A 116 10.96 10.25 -8.20
C LEU A 116 10.74 8.75 -8.03
N VAL A 117 9.88 8.15 -8.85
CA VAL A 117 9.62 6.71 -8.82
C VAL A 117 10.53 6.01 -9.83
N ASP A 118 11.30 5.03 -9.38
CA ASP A 118 12.12 4.19 -10.26
C ASP A 118 11.25 3.33 -11.19
N ASP A 119 11.84 2.82 -12.28
CA ASP A 119 11.07 2.11 -13.31
C ASP A 119 10.50 0.77 -12.84
N GLN A 120 11.22 0.07 -11.97
CA GLN A 120 10.74 -1.22 -11.42
C GLN A 120 9.56 -1.01 -10.45
N SER A 121 9.66 0.00 -9.59
CA SER A 121 8.54 0.40 -8.72
C SER A 121 7.35 0.90 -9.54
N TRP A 122 7.62 1.65 -10.61
CA TRP A 122 6.57 2.10 -11.51
C TRP A 122 5.81 0.92 -12.14
N GLU A 123 6.52 -0.07 -12.65
CA GLU A 123 5.93 -1.27 -13.26
C GLU A 123 5.13 -2.10 -12.26
N GLU A 124 5.63 -2.22 -11.02
CA GLU A 124 4.96 -3.00 -9.97
C GLU A 124 3.68 -2.32 -9.44
N PHE A 125 3.72 -1.01 -9.26
CA PHE A 125 2.64 -0.28 -8.59
C PHE A 125 1.64 0.36 -9.54
N MET A 126 1.98 0.61 -10.81
CA MET A 126 1.04 1.16 -11.80
C MET A 126 0.23 0.07 -12.50
N PRO A 127 -0.92 0.42 -13.10
CA PRO A 127 -1.67 -0.54 -13.93
C PRO A 127 -0.79 -1.07 -15.06
N ARG A 128 -0.98 -2.33 -15.41
CA ARG A 128 -0.26 -2.96 -16.52
C ARG A 128 -0.42 -2.13 -17.81
N GLY A 129 0.71 -1.83 -18.45
CA GLY A 129 0.76 -1.02 -19.67
C GLY A 129 0.77 0.50 -19.45
N VAL A 130 0.61 0.98 -18.22
CA VAL A 130 0.73 2.40 -17.91
C VAL A 130 2.20 2.75 -17.64
N THR A 131 2.95 2.95 -18.72
CA THR A 131 4.33 3.46 -18.65
C THR A 131 4.37 4.93 -18.20
N LYS A 132 5.55 5.43 -17.83
CA LYS A 132 5.73 6.86 -17.52
C LYS A 132 5.35 7.78 -18.68
N GLN A 133 5.56 7.32 -19.94
CA GLN A 133 5.14 8.06 -21.13
C GLN A 133 3.61 8.09 -21.27
N VAL A 134 2.94 6.96 -20.99
CA VAL A 134 1.47 6.91 -20.97
C VAL A 134 0.95 7.84 -19.86
N PHE A 135 1.49 7.75 -18.65
CA PHE A 135 1.13 8.65 -17.56
C PHE A 135 1.31 10.14 -17.93
N ALA A 136 2.39 10.50 -18.62
CA ALA A 136 2.63 11.88 -19.05
C ALA A 136 1.50 12.43 -19.95
N ARG A 137 0.82 11.56 -20.71
CA ARG A 137 -0.37 11.95 -21.51
C ARG A 137 -1.62 12.13 -20.65
N PHE A 138 -1.73 11.36 -19.56
CA PHE A 138 -2.87 11.38 -18.66
C PHE A 138 -2.74 12.41 -17.53
N LYS A 139 -1.52 12.85 -17.18
CA LYS A 139 -1.29 13.81 -16.08
C LYS A 139 -2.10 15.11 -16.22
N ARG A 140 -2.40 15.55 -17.45
CA ARG A 140 -3.24 16.74 -17.72
C ARG A 140 -4.68 16.65 -17.20
N TYR A 141 -5.14 15.45 -16.89
CA TYR A 141 -6.47 15.20 -16.35
C TYR A 141 -6.53 15.30 -14.83
N TYR A 142 -5.38 15.39 -14.17
CA TYR A 142 -5.29 15.57 -12.73
C TYR A 142 -5.13 17.05 -12.39
N ASP A 143 -5.75 17.48 -11.30
CA ASP A 143 -5.52 18.78 -10.73
C ASP A 143 -4.18 18.78 -9.97
N PRO A 144 -3.22 19.66 -10.34
CA PRO A 144 -1.90 19.67 -9.68
C PRO A 144 -1.98 20.04 -8.19
N ASP A 145 -2.93 20.90 -7.80
CA ASP A 145 -3.08 21.32 -6.41
C ASP A 145 -3.69 20.21 -5.57
N ILE A 146 -4.72 19.54 -6.09
CA ILE A 146 -5.33 18.38 -5.44
C ILE A 146 -4.31 17.25 -5.28
N PHE A 147 -3.49 17.00 -6.31
CA PHE A 147 -2.44 15.98 -6.24
C PHE A 147 -1.42 16.29 -5.13
N ARG A 148 -0.96 17.53 -5.07
CA ARG A 148 -0.01 18.02 -4.06
C ARG A 148 -0.58 17.88 -2.65
N GLU A 149 -1.80 18.37 -2.43
CA GLU A 149 -2.48 18.29 -1.13
C GLU A 149 -2.74 16.84 -0.68
N ALA A 150 -3.12 15.95 -1.59
CA ALA A 150 -3.30 14.52 -1.28
C ALA A 150 -1.97 13.89 -0.81
N GLY A 151 -0.86 14.16 -1.49
CA GLY A 151 0.46 13.69 -1.09
C GLY A 151 0.88 14.22 0.28
N LYS A 152 0.66 15.51 0.52
CA LYS A 152 0.94 16.17 1.80
C LYS A 152 0.13 15.55 2.95
N ARG A 153 -1.18 15.43 2.80
CA ARG A 153 -2.10 14.87 3.82
C ARG A 153 -1.75 13.43 4.19
N ILE A 154 -1.52 12.56 3.21
CA ILE A 154 -1.15 11.16 3.47
C ILE A 154 0.12 11.09 4.34
N ARG A 155 1.12 11.91 4.05
CA ARG A 155 2.38 11.95 4.80
C ARG A 155 2.19 12.57 6.18
N GLU A 156 1.41 13.63 6.31
CA GLU A 156 1.08 14.25 7.60
C GLU A 156 0.30 13.29 8.51
N MET A 157 -0.68 12.58 7.99
CA MET A 157 -1.41 11.56 8.74
C MET A 157 -0.47 10.46 9.28
N ALA A 158 0.48 10.00 8.44
CA ALA A 158 1.46 9.01 8.87
C ALA A 158 2.44 9.57 9.91
N ARG A 159 2.89 10.83 9.77
CA ARG A 159 3.72 11.52 10.79
C ARG A 159 2.97 11.74 12.09
N MET A 160 1.70 12.09 12.00
CA MET A 160 0.86 12.23 13.19
C MET A 160 0.70 10.90 13.92
N ALA A 161 0.58 9.78 13.20
CA ALA A 161 0.50 8.45 13.81
C ALA A 161 1.73 8.15 14.68
N ASP A 162 2.92 8.63 14.32
CA ASP A 162 4.15 8.44 15.11
C ASP A 162 4.14 9.14 16.49
N LYS A 163 3.18 10.05 16.72
CA LYS A 163 3.01 10.74 18.01
C LYS A 163 2.19 9.96 19.04
N PHE A 164 1.64 8.83 18.68
CA PHE A 164 0.80 8.00 19.54
C PHE A 164 1.57 6.81 20.13
N THR A 165 0.88 5.97 20.92
CA THR A 165 1.43 4.68 21.36
C THR A 165 1.65 3.76 20.16
N ILE A 166 2.41 2.69 20.34
CA ILE A 166 2.66 1.73 19.25
C ILE A 166 1.35 1.11 18.77
N GLU A 167 0.45 0.76 19.68
CA GLU A 167 -0.87 0.21 19.36
C GLU A 167 -1.73 1.18 18.56
N GLU A 168 -1.85 2.41 19.02
CA GLU A 168 -2.62 3.45 18.33
C GLU A 168 -1.99 3.79 16.96
N ARG A 169 -0.66 3.81 16.89
CA ARG A 169 0.05 4.01 15.63
C ARG A 169 -0.31 2.93 14.61
N ILE A 170 -0.28 1.65 15.03
CA ILE A 170 -0.63 0.52 14.17
C ILE A 170 -2.07 0.63 13.68
N THR A 171 -3.01 0.95 14.56
CA THR A 171 -4.43 1.12 14.21
C THR A 171 -4.62 2.26 13.21
N ARG A 172 -3.93 3.39 13.40
CA ARG A 172 -3.97 4.53 12.47
C ARG A 172 -3.35 4.21 11.11
N LEU A 173 -2.21 3.53 11.09
CA LEU A 173 -1.60 3.06 9.83
C LEU A 173 -2.52 2.08 9.10
N ALA A 174 -3.11 1.13 9.82
CA ALA A 174 -4.08 0.20 9.25
C ALA A 174 -5.28 0.95 8.62
N SER A 175 -5.76 2.01 9.25
CA SER A 175 -6.82 2.88 8.71
C SER A 175 -6.37 3.62 7.45
N ILE A 176 -5.14 4.15 7.41
CA ILE A 176 -4.56 4.76 6.20
C ILE A 176 -4.48 3.72 5.07
N PHE A 177 -3.94 2.53 5.35
CA PHE A 177 -3.85 1.47 4.35
C PHE A 177 -5.20 0.95 3.87
N ALA A 178 -6.23 0.96 4.72
CA ALA A 178 -7.59 0.59 4.35
C ALA A 178 -8.20 1.54 3.30
N THR A 179 -7.70 2.77 3.19
CA THR A 179 -8.12 3.72 2.15
C THR A 179 -7.50 3.45 0.79
N PHE A 180 -6.39 2.70 0.76
CA PHE A 180 -5.72 2.31 -0.47
C PHE A 180 -6.44 1.13 -1.10
N ARG A 181 -7.42 1.43 -1.96
CA ARG A 181 -8.24 0.38 -2.59
C ARG A 181 -7.40 -0.49 -3.51
N ASN A 182 -7.58 -1.81 -3.39
CA ASN A 182 -7.12 -2.74 -4.40
C ASN A 182 -8.06 -2.69 -5.62
N PRO A 183 -7.52 -2.68 -6.86
CA PRO A 183 -8.35 -2.90 -8.04
C PRO A 183 -9.00 -4.28 -7.99
N ASP A 184 -10.22 -4.42 -8.50
CA ASP A 184 -11.03 -5.63 -8.43
C ASP A 184 -10.35 -6.92 -8.95
N LYS A 185 -9.28 -6.79 -9.74
CA LYS A 185 -8.59 -7.93 -10.38
C LYS A 185 -7.11 -8.09 -10.01
N GLU A 186 -6.53 -7.15 -9.28
CA GLU A 186 -5.11 -7.17 -8.91
C GLU A 186 -4.94 -6.75 -7.46
N THR A 187 -4.45 -7.66 -6.62
CA THR A 187 -4.13 -7.35 -5.23
C THR A 187 -2.78 -6.65 -5.19
N VAL A 188 -2.78 -5.33 -5.04
CA VAL A 188 -1.55 -4.53 -4.87
C VAL A 188 -1.04 -4.62 -3.44
N LEU A 189 -1.96 -4.70 -2.48
CA LEU A 189 -1.66 -4.78 -1.04
C LEU A 189 -2.51 -5.84 -0.36
N THR A 190 -1.88 -6.60 0.53
CA THR A 190 -2.62 -7.46 1.47
C THR A 190 -3.24 -6.59 2.55
N PRO A 191 -4.58 -6.58 2.72
CA PRO A 191 -5.24 -5.79 3.74
C PRO A 191 -4.83 -6.21 5.17
N TRP A 192 -4.83 -5.27 6.12
CA TRP A 192 -4.50 -5.55 7.52
C TRP A 192 -5.33 -6.66 8.13
N ARG A 193 -6.61 -6.73 7.76
CA ARG A 193 -7.51 -7.83 8.14
C ARG A 193 -6.95 -9.19 7.74
N VAL A 194 -6.46 -9.32 6.50
CA VAL A 194 -5.94 -10.58 5.97
C VAL A 194 -4.62 -10.95 6.64
N VAL A 195 -3.75 -9.97 6.92
CA VAL A 195 -2.51 -10.19 7.69
C VAL A 195 -2.82 -10.74 9.07
N ASN A 196 -3.78 -10.13 9.80
CA ASN A 196 -4.21 -10.61 11.12
C ASN A 196 -4.81 -12.01 11.06
N MET A 197 -5.59 -12.32 10.03
CA MET A 197 -6.15 -13.64 9.82
C MET A 197 -5.03 -14.67 9.58
N HIS A 198 -4.16 -14.43 8.60
CA HIS A 198 -3.10 -15.37 8.25
C HIS A 198 -2.13 -15.62 9.42
N LEU A 199 -1.62 -14.56 10.05
CA LEU A 199 -0.64 -14.71 11.11
C LEU A 199 -1.30 -15.11 12.44
N GLY A 200 -2.51 -14.64 12.72
CA GLY A 200 -3.29 -15.06 13.87
C GLY A 200 -3.61 -16.56 13.84
N ASP A 201 -4.01 -17.09 12.68
CA ASP A 201 -4.33 -18.51 12.52
C ASP A 201 -3.08 -19.41 12.45
N SER A 202 -1.95 -18.91 11.93
CA SER A 202 -0.74 -19.72 11.77
C SER A 202 0.25 -19.61 12.92
N LEU A 203 0.48 -18.41 13.46
CA LEU A 203 1.49 -18.12 14.46
C LEU A 203 0.89 -17.68 15.80
N GLY A 204 -0.36 -17.20 15.81
CA GLY A 204 -0.99 -16.62 16.98
C GLY A 204 -0.47 -15.23 17.32
N GLY A 205 -0.42 -14.92 18.62
CA GLY A 205 0.01 -13.63 19.15
C GLY A 205 -1.13 -12.63 19.30
N TYR A 206 -0.78 -11.35 19.44
CA TYR A 206 -1.75 -10.26 19.61
C TYR A 206 -2.37 -9.88 18.25
N CYS A 207 -3.64 -10.22 18.09
CA CYS A 207 -4.43 -9.97 16.90
C CYS A 207 -5.30 -8.73 17.09
N PHE A 208 -5.26 -7.80 16.15
CA PHE A 208 -6.02 -6.55 16.16
C PHE A 208 -7.47 -6.69 15.67
N MET A 209 -7.88 -7.90 15.32
CA MET A 209 -9.20 -8.17 14.77
C MET A 209 -10.02 -9.05 15.73
N ASN A 210 -11.35 -8.88 15.69
CA ASN A 210 -12.27 -9.77 16.37
C ASN A 210 -12.17 -11.21 15.82
N GLU A 211 -12.91 -12.14 16.43
CA GLU A 211 -12.85 -13.57 16.04
C GLU A 211 -13.24 -13.82 14.60
N ASP A 212 -14.22 -13.08 14.08
CA ASP A 212 -14.70 -13.19 12.71
C ASP A 212 -13.87 -12.38 11.71
N PHE A 213 -12.84 -11.68 12.16
CA PHE A 213 -12.03 -10.76 11.35
C PHE A 213 -12.85 -9.70 10.59
N THR A 214 -13.97 -9.26 11.16
CA THR A 214 -14.87 -8.27 10.56
C THR A 214 -14.65 -6.85 11.05
N SER A 215 -14.08 -6.68 12.26
CA SER A 215 -13.83 -5.38 12.87
C SER A 215 -12.50 -5.34 13.63
N ASN A 216 -11.91 -4.13 13.68
CA ASN A 216 -10.74 -3.88 14.51
C ASN A 216 -11.14 -3.84 15.99
N LEU A 217 -10.23 -4.29 16.84
CA LEU A 217 -10.32 -4.21 18.30
C LEU A 217 -9.50 -3.02 18.80
N ASP A 218 -10.01 -2.30 19.80
CA ASP A 218 -9.25 -1.24 20.48
C ASP A 218 -8.08 -1.83 21.29
N ILE A 219 -8.29 -3.01 21.86
CA ILE A 219 -7.27 -3.78 22.56
C ILE A 219 -7.08 -5.11 21.82
N PRO A 220 -5.88 -5.39 21.28
CA PRO A 220 -5.62 -6.64 20.58
C PRO A 220 -5.83 -7.86 21.46
N ARG A 221 -6.51 -8.89 20.95
CA ARG A 221 -6.72 -10.17 21.62
C ARG A 221 -5.51 -11.08 21.45
N TYR A 222 -5.16 -11.85 22.45
CA TYR A 222 -4.08 -12.82 22.38
C TYR A 222 -4.58 -14.19 21.94
N ILE A 223 -3.92 -14.76 20.93
CA ILE A 223 -4.15 -16.10 20.38
C ILE A 223 -2.92 -16.92 20.68
N GLU A 224 -3.08 -18.03 21.37
CA GLU A 224 -1.96 -18.93 21.67
C GLU A 224 -2.04 -20.20 20.83
N HIS A 225 -0.97 -20.47 20.09
CA HIS A 225 -0.70 -21.76 19.48
C HIS A 225 0.44 -22.43 20.23
N LYS A 226 0.11 -23.47 20.99
CA LYS A 226 1.05 -24.17 21.87
C LYS A 226 2.30 -24.64 21.10
N GLY A 227 3.48 -24.28 21.59
CA GLY A 227 4.76 -24.62 20.97
C GLY A 227 5.13 -23.82 19.72
N VAL A 228 4.34 -22.78 19.39
CA VAL A 228 4.60 -21.90 18.24
C VAL A 228 4.69 -20.45 18.67
N THR A 229 3.63 -19.90 19.27
CA THR A 229 3.49 -18.47 19.51
C THR A 229 4.62 -17.88 20.34
N THR A 230 4.92 -18.53 21.47
CA THR A 230 5.97 -18.06 22.40
C THR A 230 7.38 -18.24 21.86
N GLU A 231 7.60 -19.21 20.99
CA GLU A 231 8.89 -19.44 20.35
C GLU A 231 9.15 -18.47 19.20
N VAL A 232 8.13 -18.26 18.33
CA VAL A 232 8.25 -17.36 17.19
C VAL A 232 8.34 -15.89 17.63
N PHE A 233 7.55 -15.49 18.63
CA PHE A 233 7.56 -14.11 19.12
C PHE A 233 8.43 -13.90 20.38
N HIS A 234 9.49 -14.70 20.49
CA HIS A 234 10.48 -14.53 21.54
C HIS A 234 11.36 -13.29 21.27
N PRO A 235 11.84 -12.57 22.30
CA PRO A 235 12.71 -11.40 22.14
C PRO A 235 14.00 -11.63 21.35
N GLN A 236 14.46 -12.87 21.25
CA GLN A 236 15.68 -13.25 20.53
C GLN A 236 15.39 -13.84 19.13
N SER A 237 14.13 -13.98 18.74
CA SER A 237 13.76 -14.56 17.45
C SER A 237 14.07 -13.62 16.30
N VAL A 238 14.53 -14.17 15.19
CA VAL A 238 14.75 -13.45 13.94
C VAL A 238 13.67 -13.82 12.93
N ILE A 239 12.88 -12.82 12.54
CA ILE A 239 11.82 -12.96 11.56
C ILE A 239 12.27 -12.37 10.23
N LEU A 240 12.16 -13.17 9.17
CA LEU A 240 12.44 -12.75 7.81
C LEU A 240 11.13 -12.66 7.02
N GLU A 241 10.80 -11.48 6.51
CA GLU A 241 9.77 -11.35 5.48
C GLU A 241 10.40 -11.32 4.10
N ILE A 242 9.84 -12.09 3.19
CA ILE A 242 10.21 -12.10 1.78
C ILE A 242 9.11 -11.46 0.93
N ASN A 243 9.52 -10.67 -0.08
CA ASN A 243 8.60 -10.01 -1.02
C ASN A 243 7.63 -9.00 -0.39
N SER A 244 8.06 -8.27 0.64
CA SER A 244 7.25 -7.22 1.27
C SER A 244 6.89 -6.10 0.29
N LYS A 245 5.63 -5.64 0.36
CA LYS A 245 5.13 -4.45 -0.36
C LYS A 245 4.68 -3.34 0.58
N SER A 246 3.96 -3.71 1.63
CA SER A 246 3.36 -2.77 2.58
C SER A 246 4.05 -2.71 3.93
N GLY A 247 4.79 -3.75 4.29
CA GLY A 247 5.37 -3.92 5.61
C GLY A 247 4.36 -4.33 6.69
N LEU A 248 3.13 -4.72 6.33
CA LEU A 248 2.09 -5.07 7.31
C LEU A 248 2.34 -6.43 7.97
N TYR A 249 2.89 -7.41 7.24
CA TYR A 249 3.28 -8.69 7.83
C TYR A 249 4.38 -8.51 8.88
N PRO A 250 5.51 -7.86 8.60
CA PRO A 250 6.54 -7.65 9.61
C PRO A 250 6.10 -6.66 10.69
N LEU A 251 5.13 -5.78 10.44
CA LEU A 251 4.52 -4.95 11.47
C LEU A 251 3.80 -5.79 12.54
N TYR A 252 3.05 -6.81 12.12
CA TYR A 252 2.40 -7.76 13.02
C TYR A 252 3.43 -8.53 13.85
N ALA A 253 4.47 -9.08 13.21
CA ALA A 253 5.52 -9.83 13.89
C ALA A 253 6.30 -8.94 14.88
N ALA A 254 6.71 -7.74 14.44
CA ALA A 254 7.39 -6.77 15.30
C ALA A 254 6.56 -6.40 16.53
N TYR A 255 5.26 -6.18 16.35
CA TYR A 255 4.38 -5.85 17.46
C TYR A 255 4.32 -6.97 18.48
N ASN A 256 4.26 -8.22 18.05
CA ASN A 256 4.19 -9.36 18.95
C ASN A 256 5.48 -9.55 19.75
N ILE A 257 6.64 -9.42 19.13
CA ILE A 257 7.94 -9.46 19.82
C ILE A 257 8.08 -8.27 20.78
N TYR A 258 7.71 -7.07 20.34
CA TYR A 258 7.68 -5.88 21.18
C TYR A 258 6.80 -6.06 22.43
N ARG A 259 5.62 -6.66 22.29
CA ARG A 259 4.73 -6.93 23.42
C ARG A 259 5.38 -7.87 24.42
N THR A 260 6.07 -8.91 23.98
CA THR A 260 6.82 -9.81 24.86
C THR A 260 7.92 -9.05 25.62
N ARG A 261 8.70 -8.20 24.94
CA ARG A 261 9.71 -7.33 25.58
C ARG A 261 9.08 -6.37 26.59
N LEU A 262 7.96 -5.76 26.24
CA LEU A 262 7.25 -4.81 27.09
C LEU A 262 6.74 -5.48 28.38
N GLU A 263 6.16 -6.68 28.28
CA GLU A 263 5.70 -7.43 29.45
C GLU A 263 6.86 -7.86 30.35
N GLN A 264 7.99 -8.30 29.78
CA GLN A 264 9.20 -8.60 30.55
C GLN A 264 9.75 -7.35 31.27
N ALA A 265 9.74 -6.20 30.59
CA ALA A 265 10.16 -4.94 31.20
C ALA A 265 9.23 -4.51 32.35
N ARG A 266 7.90 -4.68 32.18
CA ARG A 266 6.91 -4.40 33.22
C ARG A 266 7.07 -5.31 34.43
N GLN A 267 7.30 -6.60 34.22
CA GLN A 267 7.55 -7.55 35.30
C GLN A 267 8.81 -7.20 36.09
N LYS A 268 9.84 -6.71 35.42
CA LYS A 268 11.14 -6.43 36.07
C LYS A 268 11.20 -5.04 36.71
N TYR A 269 10.59 -4.03 36.11
CA TYR A 269 10.77 -2.63 36.47
C TYR A 269 9.47 -1.93 36.90
N GLY A 270 8.32 -2.59 36.83
CA GLY A 270 7.02 -1.99 37.05
C GLY A 270 6.47 -1.24 35.86
N GLU A 271 5.95 -0.04 36.09
CA GLU A 271 5.35 0.75 35.03
C GLU A 271 6.42 1.21 33.99
N VAL A 272 6.11 1.05 32.71
CA VAL A 272 6.98 1.42 31.60
C VAL A 272 6.46 2.71 30.96
N ASN A 273 7.26 3.76 30.97
CA ASN A 273 6.92 5.03 30.35
C ASN A 273 7.02 4.94 28.80
N ARG A 274 6.46 5.96 28.13
CA ARG A 274 6.42 6.01 26.66
C ARG A 274 7.81 5.97 26.00
N ALA A 275 8.80 6.62 26.58
CA ALA A 275 10.15 6.66 26.02
C ALA A 275 10.79 5.26 26.02
N THR A 276 10.64 4.53 27.13
CA THR A 276 11.09 3.14 27.24
C THR A 276 10.32 2.21 26.30
N ALA A 277 9.00 2.38 26.19
CA ALA A 277 8.18 1.60 25.25
C ALA A 277 8.64 1.81 23.79
N LEU A 278 8.96 3.05 23.42
CA LEU A 278 9.46 3.38 22.09
C LEU A 278 10.87 2.82 21.85
N MET A 279 11.73 2.84 22.86
CA MET A 279 13.06 2.22 22.79
C MET A 279 12.95 0.70 22.59
N LEU A 280 12.04 0.03 23.28
CA LEU A 280 11.80 -1.41 23.10
C LEU A 280 11.27 -1.73 21.71
N TRP A 281 10.44 -0.85 21.13
CA TRP A 281 9.99 -0.97 19.75
C TRP A 281 11.16 -0.86 18.78
N ASP A 282 12.00 0.17 18.94
CA ASP A 282 13.15 0.40 18.09
C ASP A 282 14.15 -0.76 18.15
N LEU A 283 14.40 -1.27 19.36
CA LEU A 283 15.23 -2.46 19.58
C LEU A 283 14.65 -3.70 18.86
N THR A 284 13.32 -3.86 18.89
CA THR A 284 12.66 -4.96 18.19
C THR A 284 12.86 -4.85 16.66
N LEU A 285 12.77 -3.66 16.09
CA LEU A 285 13.02 -3.45 14.67
C LEU A 285 14.48 -3.75 14.28
N GLU A 286 15.41 -3.38 15.14
CA GLU A 286 16.86 -3.55 14.90
C GLU A 286 17.34 -4.99 15.09
N GLU A 287 16.79 -5.73 16.05
CA GLU A 287 17.29 -7.07 16.37
C GLU A 287 16.51 -8.20 15.70
N ASN A 288 15.21 -8.01 15.48
CA ASN A 288 14.32 -9.13 15.18
C ASN A 288 13.76 -9.13 13.75
N ILE A 289 13.69 -7.97 13.06
CA ILE A 289 12.92 -7.84 11.82
C ILE A 289 13.82 -7.61 10.62
N PHE A 290 13.76 -8.54 9.68
CA PHE A 290 14.53 -8.52 8.44
C PHE A 290 13.58 -8.65 7.26
N VAL A 291 13.70 -7.76 6.26
CA VAL A 291 12.72 -7.69 5.17
C VAL A 291 13.42 -7.57 3.83
N VAL A 292 13.00 -8.41 2.88
CA VAL A 292 13.41 -8.32 1.48
C VAL A 292 12.23 -7.83 0.65
N CYS A 293 12.45 -6.78 -0.11
CA CYS A 293 11.46 -6.14 -0.98
C CYS A 293 11.85 -6.30 -2.44
N LYS A 294 10.86 -6.43 -3.31
CA LYS A 294 11.07 -6.61 -4.75
C LYS A 294 11.46 -5.30 -5.45
N THR A 295 11.04 -4.16 -4.92
CA THR A 295 11.28 -2.85 -5.52
C THR A 295 11.76 -1.83 -4.48
N PRO A 296 12.47 -0.77 -4.90
CA PRO A 296 12.87 0.31 -3.99
C PRO A 296 11.68 0.96 -3.29
N MET A 297 10.57 1.24 -3.98
CA MET A 297 9.38 1.83 -3.37
C MET A 297 8.76 0.90 -2.32
N ALA A 298 8.65 -0.40 -2.58
CA ALA A 298 8.18 -1.37 -1.60
C ALA A 298 9.05 -1.33 -0.33
N ARG A 299 10.37 -1.18 -0.49
CA ARG A 299 11.30 -1.00 0.62
C ARG A 299 11.01 0.28 1.41
N TYR A 300 10.78 1.41 0.75
CA TYR A 300 10.47 2.67 1.45
C TYR A 300 9.11 2.62 2.15
N ILE A 301 8.10 2.04 1.53
CA ILE A 301 6.80 1.81 2.16
C ILE A 301 6.98 0.97 3.43
N THR A 302 7.69 -0.16 3.34
CA THR A 302 7.97 -1.06 4.46
C THR A 302 8.71 -0.35 5.59
N MET A 303 9.75 0.40 5.28
CA MET A 303 10.49 1.19 6.27
C MET A 303 9.58 2.20 7.00
N ARG A 304 8.75 2.94 6.26
CA ARG A 304 7.78 3.87 6.84
C ARG A 304 6.72 3.18 7.70
N THR A 305 6.23 2.04 7.24
CA THR A 305 5.28 1.25 8.01
C THR A 305 5.87 0.82 9.36
N LEU A 306 7.12 0.37 9.38
CA LEU A 306 7.78 -0.12 10.59
C LEU A 306 8.25 1.03 11.49
N ARG A 307 9.12 1.90 11.01
CA ARG A 307 9.77 2.94 11.83
C ARG A 307 9.07 4.30 11.84
N GLY A 308 8.14 4.52 10.89
CA GLY A 308 7.57 5.85 10.66
C GLY A 308 8.57 6.80 10.03
N PHE A 309 8.53 8.06 10.45
CA PHE A 309 9.48 9.11 10.05
C PHE A 309 10.65 9.26 11.01
N ARG A 310 10.81 8.31 11.95
CA ARG A 310 11.92 8.29 12.92
C ARG A 310 13.19 7.76 12.27
N ASN A 311 14.33 8.14 12.84
CA ASN A 311 15.64 7.67 12.38
C ASN A 311 16.05 6.36 13.09
N THR A 312 15.19 5.35 13.04
CA THR A 312 15.48 4.01 13.58
C THR A 312 16.01 3.14 12.45
N ASN A 313 17.02 2.32 12.74
CA ASN A 313 17.52 1.36 11.77
C ASN A 313 16.50 0.24 11.55
N VAL A 314 16.26 -0.13 10.29
CA VAL A 314 15.39 -1.24 9.90
C VAL A 314 16.10 -2.03 8.83
N HIS A 315 16.24 -3.34 9.03
CA HIS A 315 16.91 -4.20 8.07
C HIS A 315 16.03 -4.51 6.88
N THR A 316 16.04 -3.60 5.91
CA THR A 316 15.31 -3.77 4.66
C THR A 316 16.28 -3.82 3.48
N LYS A 317 16.08 -4.78 2.59
CA LYS A 317 16.87 -4.94 1.37
C LYS A 317 15.97 -4.98 0.15
N TYR A 318 16.47 -4.42 -0.92
CA TYR A 318 15.90 -4.54 -2.25
C TYR A 318 16.59 -5.70 -2.97
N TYR A 319 15.79 -6.64 -3.48
CA TYR A 319 16.27 -7.76 -4.27
C TYR A 319 15.21 -8.13 -5.33
N PRO A 320 15.37 -7.68 -6.60
CA PRO A 320 14.32 -7.73 -7.61
C PRO A 320 13.92 -9.14 -8.03
N ASN A 321 14.88 -10.06 -8.12
CA ASN A 321 14.67 -11.40 -8.67
C ASN A 321 14.73 -12.48 -7.59
N LEU A 322 14.35 -12.16 -6.35
CA LEU A 322 14.45 -13.09 -5.22
C LEU A 322 13.75 -14.42 -5.49
N ILE A 323 12.53 -14.40 -6.00
CA ILE A 323 11.73 -15.63 -6.24
C ILE A 323 12.40 -16.50 -7.32
N GLU A 324 12.85 -15.88 -8.41
CA GLU A 324 13.56 -16.58 -9.47
C GLU A 324 14.87 -17.20 -8.93
N SER A 325 15.63 -16.42 -8.16
CA SER A 325 16.86 -16.90 -7.52
C SER A 325 16.61 -18.03 -6.53
N ILE A 326 15.53 -18.01 -5.76
CA ILE A 326 15.15 -19.12 -4.88
C ILE A 326 14.88 -20.40 -5.67
N ILE A 327 14.27 -20.29 -6.85
CA ILE A 327 13.96 -21.45 -7.70
C ILE A 327 15.23 -21.99 -8.36
N THR A 328 16.11 -21.12 -8.84
CA THR A 328 17.30 -21.50 -9.62
C THR A 328 18.51 -21.85 -8.77
N GLU A 329 18.72 -21.13 -7.66
CA GLU A 329 19.90 -21.24 -6.80
C GLU A 329 19.55 -21.18 -5.30
N PRO A 330 18.71 -22.11 -4.78
CA PRO A 330 18.16 -22.01 -3.42
C PRO A 330 19.25 -21.93 -2.33
N ASP A 331 20.29 -22.71 -2.41
CA ASP A 331 21.38 -22.73 -1.40
C ASP A 331 22.16 -21.41 -1.38
N SER A 332 22.42 -20.81 -2.54
CA SER A 332 23.05 -19.50 -2.66
C SER A 332 22.24 -18.41 -2.00
N VAL A 333 20.92 -18.41 -2.24
CA VAL A 333 19.99 -17.44 -1.65
C VAL A 333 19.87 -17.62 -0.14
N VAL A 334 19.71 -18.84 0.34
CA VAL A 334 19.66 -19.13 1.79
C VAL A 334 20.96 -18.67 2.49
N ASN A 335 22.11 -18.96 1.93
CA ASN A 335 23.41 -18.52 2.47
C ASN A 335 23.52 -16.97 2.46
N MET A 336 23.05 -16.32 1.40
CA MET A 336 22.99 -14.86 1.32
C MET A 336 22.09 -14.27 2.41
N LEU A 337 20.86 -14.76 2.53
CA LEU A 337 19.87 -14.25 3.50
C LEU A 337 20.32 -14.47 4.95
N ARG A 338 21.11 -15.50 5.23
CA ARG A 338 21.69 -15.75 6.56
C ARG A 338 22.96 -14.96 6.83
N SER A 339 23.55 -14.30 5.84
CA SER A 339 24.79 -13.55 6.00
C SER A 339 24.55 -12.16 6.61
N GLY A 340 24.70 -12.05 7.92
CA GLY A 340 24.57 -10.78 8.66
C GLY A 340 25.50 -9.71 8.12
N LYS A 341 26.79 -9.99 8.03
CA LYS A 341 27.81 -9.02 7.63
C LYS A 341 27.74 -8.64 6.14
N ARG A 342 27.58 -9.60 5.26
CA ARG A 342 27.64 -9.35 3.80
C ARG A 342 26.35 -8.77 3.26
N PHE A 343 25.22 -9.37 3.60
CA PHE A 343 23.93 -8.97 3.04
C PHE A 343 23.26 -7.89 3.88
N TRP A 344 23.10 -8.12 5.19
CA TRP A 344 22.37 -7.18 6.05
C TRP A 344 23.21 -5.99 6.53
N LYS A 345 24.54 -6.08 6.46
CA LYS A 345 25.48 -5.04 6.92
C LYS A 345 25.41 -4.84 8.44
N ILE A 346 25.14 -5.88 9.18
CA ILE A 346 25.23 -5.91 10.63
C ILE A 346 26.57 -6.49 11.09
N ASN A 347 26.99 -6.12 12.29
CA ASN A 347 28.31 -6.49 12.85
C ASN A 347 28.25 -7.91 13.44
N ASN A 348 27.88 -8.89 12.62
CA ASN A 348 27.81 -10.29 12.99
C ASN A 348 28.54 -11.13 11.92
N ASP A 349 29.62 -11.78 12.32
CA ASP A 349 30.42 -12.63 11.43
C ASP A 349 29.82 -14.03 11.27
N GLU A 350 28.92 -14.45 12.17
CA GLU A 350 28.26 -15.74 12.11
C GLU A 350 27.01 -15.69 11.20
N ASN A 351 26.60 -16.84 10.72
CA ASN A 351 25.36 -16.99 9.99
C ASN A 351 24.17 -16.77 10.94
N MET A 352 23.29 -15.88 10.57
CA MET A 352 22.07 -15.61 11.32
C MET A 352 21.18 -16.86 11.37
N LYS A 353 20.66 -17.18 12.53
CA LYS A 353 19.56 -18.12 12.67
C LYS A 353 18.27 -17.37 12.34
N ILE A 354 17.54 -17.82 11.35
CA ILE A 354 16.21 -17.32 11.01
C ILE A 354 15.20 -18.26 11.65
N ASP A 355 14.40 -17.76 12.58
CA ASP A 355 13.44 -18.56 13.35
C ASP A 355 12.09 -18.70 12.64
N ALA A 356 11.68 -17.69 11.87
CA ALA A 356 10.48 -17.78 11.03
C ALA A 356 10.65 -16.99 9.72
N ILE A 357 10.01 -17.49 8.65
CA ILE A 357 9.88 -16.82 7.36
C ILE A 357 8.40 -16.56 7.13
N ILE A 358 8.07 -15.30 6.80
CA ILE A 358 6.72 -14.83 6.49
C ILE A 358 6.71 -14.13 5.13
N GLY A 359 5.52 -14.06 4.47
CA GLY A 359 5.38 -13.35 3.18
C GLY A 359 4.29 -13.91 2.28
#